data_eb58b3d23445c6b28ac1a25284bc359b
#
_entry.id   eb58b3d23445c6b28ac1a25284bc359b
#
_cell.length_a   1.000
_cell.length_b   1.000
_cell.length_c   1.000
_cell.angle_alpha   90.00
_cell.angle_beta   90.00
_cell.angle_gamma   90.00
#
_symmetry.space_group_name_H-M   'P 1'
#
loop_
_entity.id
_entity.type
_entity.pdbx_description
1 polymer ?
#
loop_
_entity_poly.entity_id
_entity_poly.type
_entity_poly.pdbx_seq_one_letter_code
_entity_poly.pdbx_strand_id
1 'polypeptide(L)'
;MTDSMQILIVEDEMLLAMDMEAMVEDSGHRVLAEAASLQDVEALPDDLNPQLAFVDIHLAHDSNGLDVCRYIRTHWPDALIVFVTANVSKIPADFSGAHGVIAKPFSHAGVVNAINYLANGVFAPPPSMPRPASLIPSPNLEARWMKTVA
;
A
#
# COMPACT_ATOMS: atom_id res chain seq x y z
N MET A 1 20.08 -10.53 -9.19
CA MET A 1 19.28 -9.34 -9.42
C MET A 1 18.03 -9.39 -8.55
N THR A 2 17.81 -8.37 -7.75
CA THR A 2 16.64 -8.30 -6.89
C THR A 2 15.49 -7.66 -7.63
N ASP A 3 14.31 -8.26 -7.53
CA ASP A 3 13.11 -7.68 -8.12
C ASP A 3 12.73 -6.39 -7.37
N SER A 4 12.41 -5.35 -8.11
CA SER A 4 12.05 -4.05 -7.57
C SER A 4 10.56 -3.80 -7.76
N MET A 5 9.86 -3.63 -6.64
CA MET A 5 8.43 -3.34 -6.63
C MET A 5 8.21 -1.85 -6.88
N GLN A 6 7.17 -1.53 -7.64
CA GLN A 6 6.81 -0.15 -7.97
C GLN A 6 5.64 0.30 -7.10
N ILE A 7 5.84 1.36 -6.36
CA ILE A 7 4.98 1.72 -5.24
C ILE A 7 4.43 3.14 -5.38
N LEU A 8 3.13 3.29 -5.14
CA LEU A 8 2.44 4.57 -5.04
C LEU A 8 2.26 4.91 -3.56
N ILE A 9 2.55 6.15 -3.18
CA ILE A 9 2.33 6.65 -1.82
C ILE A 9 1.25 7.73 -1.86
N VAL A 10 0.19 7.55 -1.06
CA VAL A 10 -0.90 8.53 -0.94
C VAL A 10 -0.97 8.99 0.51
N GLU A 11 -0.36 10.14 0.78
CA GLU A 11 -0.19 10.70 2.12
C GLU A 11 -0.09 12.22 2.01
N ASP A 12 -0.88 12.97 2.79
CA ASP A 12 -0.88 14.43 2.72
C ASP A 12 0.14 15.09 3.66
N GLU A 13 0.64 14.36 4.65
CA GLU A 13 1.69 14.87 5.52
C GLU A 13 3.04 14.70 4.85
N MET A 14 3.64 15.82 4.42
CA MET A 14 4.89 15.78 3.64
C MET A 14 6.02 15.03 4.33
N LEU A 15 6.19 15.20 5.65
CA LEU A 15 7.27 14.52 6.37
C LEU A 15 7.07 13.01 6.41
N LEU A 16 5.84 12.56 6.60
CA LEU A 16 5.54 11.13 6.58
C LEU A 16 5.71 10.54 5.17
N ALA A 17 5.30 11.27 4.15
CA ALA A 17 5.50 10.82 2.77
C ALA A 17 6.99 10.68 2.46
N MET A 18 7.83 11.61 2.91
CA MET A 18 9.28 11.55 2.74
C MET A 18 9.88 10.36 3.50
N ASP A 19 9.42 10.11 4.72
CA ASP A 19 9.87 8.95 5.50
C ASP A 19 9.53 7.64 4.79
N MET A 20 8.32 7.53 4.26
CA MET A 20 7.90 6.34 3.53
C MET A 20 8.70 6.16 2.24
N GLU A 21 8.95 7.25 1.52
CA GLU A 21 9.79 7.21 0.33
C GLU A 21 11.18 6.64 0.65
N ALA A 22 11.80 7.15 1.73
CA ALA A 22 13.11 6.66 2.16
C ALA A 22 13.07 5.17 2.50
N MET A 23 12.04 4.71 3.20
CA MET A 23 11.90 3.29 3.56
C MET A 23 11.74 2.41 2.33
N VAL A 24 10.95 2.86 1.35
CA VAL A 24 10.75 2.14 0.10
C VAL A 24 12.07 2.02 -0.67
N GLU A 25 12.78 3.13 -0.81
CA GLU A 25 14.04 3.15 -1.55
C GLU A 25 15.14 2.37 -0.85
N ASP A 26 15.24 2.49 0.48
CA ASP A 26 16.21 1.73 1.28
C ASP A 26 15.95 0.22 1.19
N SER A 27 14.72 -0.17 0.93
CA SER A 27 14.36 -1.59 0.76
C SER A 27 14.64 -2.10 -0.67
N GLY A 28 15.16 -1.24 -1.55
CA GLY A 28 15.48 -1.63 -2.92
C GLY A 28 14.31 -1.52 -3.88
N HIS A 29 13.25 -0.82 -3.50
CA HIS A 29 12.07 -0.64 -4.33
C HIS A 29 11.96 0.82 -4.81
N ARG A 30 10.99 1.09 -5.67
CA ARG A 30 10.87 2.38 -6.32
C ARG A 30 9.53 3.04 -6.03
N VAL A 31 9.56 4.33 -5.69
CA VAL A 31 8.34 5.14 -5.60
C VAL A 31 8.02 5.68 -7.00
N LEU A 32 6.86 5.29 -7.53
CA LEU A 32 6.39 5.76 -8.83
C LEU A 32 5.86 7.18 -8.76
N ALA A 33 5.11 7.48 -7.71
CA ALA A 33 4.46 8.76 -7.54
C ALA A 33 4.03 8.94 -6.09
N GLU A 34 3.84 10.20 -5.70
CA GLU A 34 3.27 10.57 -4.40
C GLU A 34 2.08 11.46 -4.66
N ALA A 35 1.01 11.25 -3.91
CA ALA A 35 -0.23 12.01 -4.02
C ALA A 35 -0.70 12.38 -2.62
N ALA A 36 -1.33 13.55 -2.48
CA ALA A 36 -1.83 14.04 -1.20
C ALA A 36 -3.36 14.03 -1.11
N SER A 37 -4.04 13.68 -2.20
CA SER A 37 -5.50 13.73 -2.29
C SER A 37 -6.00 12.79 -3.36
N LEU A 38 -7.32 12.57 -3.37
CA LEU A 38 -7.97 11.82 -4.45
C LEU A 38 -7.73 12.50 -5.81
N GLN A 39 -7.82 13.85 -5.84
CA GLN A 39 -7.61 14.60 -7.07
C GLN A 39 -6.21 14.36 -7.65
N ASP A 40 -5.20 14.31 -6.79
CA ASP A 40 -3.83 14.02 -7.21
C ASP A 40 -3.73 12.62 -7.83
N VAL A 41 -4.40 11.64 -7.23
CA VAL A 41 -4.40 10.25 -7.74
C VAL A 41 -5.10 10.20 -9.09
N GLU A 42 -6.23 10.89 -9.23
CA GLU A 42 -6.97 10.94 -10.49
C GLU A 42 -6.18 11.60 -11.62
N ALA A 43 -5.23 12.46 -11.28
CA ALA A 43 -4.38 13.13 -12.26
C ALA A 43 -3.20 12.27 -12.73
N LEU A 44 -2.96 11.13 -12.10
CA LEU A 44 -1.86 10.24 -12.48
C LEU A 44 -2.18 9.51 -13.80
N PRO A 45 -1.15 9.14 -14.58
CA PRO A 45 -1.39 8.40 -15.83
C PRO A 45 -2.08 7.06 -15.58
N ASP A 46 -3.03 6.70 -16.43
CA ASP A 46 -3.74 5.42 -16.31
C ASP A 46 -2.80 4.22 -16.45
N ASP A 47 -1.68 4.37 -17.13
CA ASP A 47 -0.70 3.32 -17.34
C ASP A 47 0.39 3.29 -16.26
N LEU A 48 0.18 4.00 -15.14
CA LEU A 48 1.13 4.00 -14.03
C LEU A 48 1.39 2.59 -13.49
N ASN A 49 0.33 1.82 -13.30
CA ASN A 49 0.36 0.41 -12.88
C ASN A 49 1.24 0.13 -11.64
N PRO A 50 0.93 0.75 -10.51
CA PRO A 50 1.66 0.43 -9.27
C PRO A 50 1.39 -1.02 -8.85
N GLN A 51 2.39 -1.66 -8.27
CA GLN A 51 2.25 -3.00 -7.70
C GLN A 51 1.77 -2.96 -6.25
N LEU A 52 2.04 -1.86 -5.57
CA LEU A 52 1.61 -1.62 -4.19
C LEU A 52 1.27 -0.15 -4.03
N ALA A 53 0.22 0.15 -3.32
CA ALA A 53 -0.13 1.51 -2.91
C ALA A 53 -0.28 1.57 -1.40
N PHE A 54 0.40 2.52 -0.78
CA PHE A 54 0.18 2.88 0.62
C PHE A 54 -0.77 4.07 0.65
N VAL A 55 -1.86 3.98 1.41
CA VAL A 55 -2.94 4.99 1.38
C VAL A 55 -3.35 5.36 2.79
N ASP A 56 -3.24 6.65 3.15
CA ASP A 56 -3.83 7.15 4.40
C ASP A 56 -5.33 7.35 4.21
N ILE A 57 -6.08 7.19 5.29
CA ILE A 57 -7.54 7.40 5.30
C ILE A 57 -7.88 8.89 5.23
N HIS A 58 -7.17 9.72 6.00
CA HIS A 58 -7.40 11.17 6.01
C HIS A 58 -6.41 11.88 5.09
N LEU A 59 -6.91 12.53 4.07
CA LEU A 59 -6.11 13.17 3.04
C LEU A 59 -6.50 14.62 2.85
N ALA A 60 -5.69 15.37 2.07
CA ALA A 60 -5.95 16.77 1.76
C ALA A 60 -7.23 16.96 0.95
N HIS A 61 -7.79 18.17 0.99
CA HIS A 61 -8.97 18.58 0.22
C HIS A 61 -10.19 17.70 0.52
N ASP A 62 -10.38 17.35 1.79
CA ASP A 62 -11.47 16.49 2.26
C ASP A 62 -11.53 15.13 1.55
N SER A 63 -10.40 14.71 0.98
CA SER A 63 -10.29 13.40 0.35
C SER A 63 -10.29 12.30 1.42
N ASN A 64 -10.87 11.16 1.05
CA ASN A 64 -10.94 9.99 1.92
C ASN A 64 -10.15 8.85 1.26
N GLY A 65 -9.28 8.22 2.04
CA GLY A 65 -8.49 7.10 1.53
C GLY A 65 -9.31 5.91 1.07
N LEU A 66 -10.54 5.76 1.58
CA LEU A 66 -11.44 4.70 1.10
C LEU A 66 -11.85 4.96 -0.36
N ASP A 67 -12.08 6.22 -0.71
CA ASP A 67 -12.39 6.61 -2.10
C ASP A 67 -11.18 6.40 -3.01
N VAL A 68 -9.98 6.72 -2.50
CA VAL A 68 -8.73 6.46 -3.22
C VAL A 68 -8.57 4.96 -3.48
N CYS A 69 -8.85 4.14 -2.48
CA CYS A 69 -8.79 2.68 -2.61
C CYS A 69 -9.72 2.20 -3.73
N ARG A 70 -10.95 2.69 -3.77
CA ARG A 70 -11.90 2.32 -4.82
C ARG A 70 -11.39 2.74 -6.21
N TYR A 71 -10.82 3.94 -6.31
CA TYR A 71 -10.24 4.41 -7.56
C TYR A 71 -9.11 3.50 -8.04
N ILE A 72 -8.19 3.16 -7.14
CA ILE A 72 -7.05 2.28 -7.46
C ILE A 72 -7.53 0.92 -7.92
N ARG A 73 -8.51 0.34 -7.22
CA ARG A 73 -9.06 -0.97 -7.58
C ARG A 73 -9.69 -0.97 -8.97
N THR A 74 -10.29 0.13 -9.37
CA THR A 74 -10.91 0.26 -10.69
C THR A 74 -9.88 0.46 -11.79
N HIS A 75 -8.86 1.28 -11.55
CA HIS A 75 -7.91 1.70 -12.58
C HIS A 75 -6.66 0.83 -12.63
N TRP A 76 -6.23 0.31 -11.48
CA TRP A 76 -5.05 -0.56 -11.38
C TRP A 76 -5.40 -1.80 -10.54
N PRO A 77 -6.22 -2.71 -11.11
CA PRO A 77 -6.79 -3.82 -10.32
C PRO A 77 -5.76 -4.82 -9.79
N ASP A 78 -4.55 -4.83 -10.33
CA ASP A 78 -3.51 -5.74 -9.84
C ASP A 78 -2.71 -5.16 -8.68
N ALA A 79 -2.92 -3.89 -8.32
CA ALA A 79 -2.19 -3.27 -7.22
C ALA A 79 -2.64 -3.85 -5.88
N LEU A 80 -1.68 -4.16 -5.02
CA LEU A 80 -1.95 -4.37 -3.60
C LEU A 80 -2.19 -3.01 -2.95
N ILE A 81 -3.14 -2.93 -2.03
CA ILE A 81 -3.46 -1.69 -1.32
C ILE A 81 -3.33 -1.93 0.17
N VAL A 82 -2.50 -1.11 0.84
CA VAL A 82 -2.29 -1.18 2.28
C VAL A 82 -2.57 0.21 2.85
N PHE A 83 -3.55 0.30 3.73
CA PHE A 83 -3.81 1.55 4.44
C PHE A 83 -2.71 1.80 5.47
N VAL A 84 -2.32 3.07 5.62
CA VAL A 84 -1.37 3.49 6.66
C VAL A 84 -2.04 4.63 7.40
N THR A 85 -2.59 4.36 8.59
CA THR A 85 -3.46 5.32 9.25
C THR A 85 -3.39 5.24 10.77
N ALA A 86 -3.64 6.39 11.43
CA ALA A 86 -3.86 6.45 12.88
C ALA A 86 -5.29 6.04 13.25
N ASN A 87 -6.18 5.91 12.27
CA ASN A 87 -7.61 5.67 12.48
C ASN A 87 -8.04 4.30 11.95
N VAL A 88 -7.42 3.23 12.47
CA VAL A 88 -7.73 1.87 12.06
C VAL A 88 -9.22 1.54 12.22
N SER A 89 -9.86 2.12 13.23
CA SER A 89 -11.29 1.91 13.48
C SER A 89 -12.21 2.45 12.37
N LYS A 90 -11.70 3.31 11.50
CA LYS A 90 -12.47 3.84 10.37
C LYS A 90 -12.44 2.94 9.14
N ILE A 91 -11.66 1.89 9.19
CA ILE A 91 -11.58 0.93 8.09
C ILE A 91 -12.76 -0.04 8.20
N PRO A 92 -13.56 -0.22 7.13
CA PRO A 92 -14.65 -1.20 7.16
C PRO A 92 -14.15 -2.63 7.34
N ALA A 93 -15.03 -3.52 7.78
CA ALA A 93 -14.66 -4.93 8.01
C ALA A 93 -14.12 -5.61 6.74
N ASP A 94 -14.58 -5.21 5.57
CA ASP A 94 -14.12 -5.75 4.29
C ASP A 94 -12.90 -5.00 3.74
N PHE A 95 -12.36 -4.02 4.47
CA PHE A 95 -11.23 -3.17 4.09
C PHE A 95 -11.47 -2.40 2.78
N SER A 96 -12.72 -2.21 2.36
CA SER A 96 -13.08 -1.66 1.04
C SER A 96 -12.37 -2.39 -0.11
N GLY A 97 -12.04 -3.66 0.10
CA GLY A 97 -11.31 -4.47 -0.86
C GLY A 97 -9.79 -4.35 -0.80
N ALA A 98 -9.26 -3.54 0.12
CA ALA A 98 -7.80 -3.44 0.31
C ALA A 98 -7.26 -4.71 0.99
N HIS A 99 -5.93 -4.80 1.06
CA HIS A 99 -5.23 -6.03 1.43
C HIS A 99 -4.67 -6.01 2.84
N GLY A 100 -4.59 -4.85 3.47
CA GLY A 100 -4.10 -4.75 4.84
C GLY A 100 -4.00 -3.34 5.34
N VAL A 101 -3.49 -3.20 6.57
CA VAL A 101 -3.28 -1.89 7.19
C VAL A 101 -2.02 -1.92 8.08
N ILE A 102 -1.30 -0.81 8.06
CA ILE A 102 -0.22 -0.51 8.99
C ILE A 102 -0.69 0.65 9.86
N ALA A 103 -0.74 0.44 11.19
CA ALA A 103 -1.19 1.47 12.12
C ALA A 103 -0.09 2.52 12.35
N LYS A 104 -0.48 3.78 12.43
CA LYS A 104 0.39 4.87 12.90
C LYS A 104 0.29 4.98 14.41
N PRO A 105 1.35 5.31 15.12
CA PRO A 105 2.70 5.51 14.61
C PRO A 105 3.36 4.17 14.23
N PHE A 106 4.11 4.18 13.15
CA PHE A 106 4.84 2.99 12.71
C PHE A 106 6.33 3.13 12.99
N SER A 107 7.04 2.00 13.09
CA SER A 107 8.49 2.00 13.15
C SER A 107 9.08 1.83 11.76
N HIS A 108 10.31 2.28 11.58
CA HIS A 108 11.05 2.05 10.33
C HIS A 108 11.10 0.55 10.00
N ALA A 109 11.53 -0.26 10.97
CA ALA A 109 11.61 -1.72 10.79
C ALA A 109 10.26 -2.34 10.45
N GLY A 110 9.19 -1.87 11.09
CA GLY A 110 7.84 -2.38 10.82
C GLY A 110 7.42 -2.17 9.38
N VAL A 111 7.66 -0.99 8.83
CA VAL A 111 7.32 -0.69 7.44
C VAL A 111 8.22 -1.46 6.47
N VAL A 112 9.52 -1.48 6.72
CA VAL A 112 10.47 -2.20 5.87
C VAL A 112 10.14 -3.70 5.83
N ASN A 113 9.84 -4.30 6.98
CA ASN A 113 9.47 -5.71 7.04
C ASN A 113 8.17 -5.98 6.28
N ALA A 114 7.19 -5.08 6.36
CA ALA A 114 5.95 -5.21 5.61
C ALA A 114 6.21 -5.12 4.10
N ILE A 115 7.04 -4.17 3.68
CA ILE A 115 7.41 -4.03 2.27
C ILE A 115 8.08 -5.30 1.75
N ASN A 116 9.04 -5.84 2.50
CA ASN A 116 9.74 -7.05 2.10
C ASN A 116 8.81 -8.26 2.00
N TYR A 117 7.90 -8.40 2.96
CA TYR A 117 6.89 -9.46 2.93
C TYR A 117 5.99 -9.35 1.69
N LEU A 118 5.49 -8.15 1.43
CA LEU A 118 4.60 -7.92 0.29
C LEU A 118 5.32 -8.12 -1.04
N ALA A 119 6.56 -7.67 -1.14
CA ALA A 119 7.37 -7.86 -2.34
C ALA A 119 7.61 -9.34 -2.61
N ASN A 120 7.92 -10.11 -1.56
CA ASN A 120 8.10 -11.55 -1.70
C ASN A 120 6.82 -12.20 -2.25
N GLY A 121 5.66 -11.78 -1.75
CA GLY A 121 4.38 -12.31 -2.23
C GLY A 121 4.03 -11.88 -3.65
N VAL A 122 4.44 -10.67 -4.06
CA VAL A 122 4.19 -10.20 -5.42
C VAL A 122 5.03 -10.97 -6.44
N PHE A 123 6.31 -11.19 -6.15
CA PHE A 123 7.22 -11.81 -7.10
C PHE A 123 7.29 -13.32 -7.01
N ALA A 124 6.97 -13.90 -5.87
CA ALA A 124 7.01 -15.36 -5.65
C ALA A 124 5.90 -15.79 -4.68
N PRO A 125 4.63 -15.67 -5.09
CA PRO A 125 3.50 -16.05 -4.20
C PRO A 125 3.44 -17.54 -3.98
N PRO A 126 2.98 -17.99 -2.78
CA PRO A 126 2.74 -17.15 -1.60
C PRO A 126 4.05 -16.76 -0.93
N PRO A 127 4.05 -15.70 -0.07
CA PRO A 127 5.29 -15.31 0.60
C PRO A 127 5.90 -16.47 1.38
N SER A 128 7.23 -16.62 1.27
CA SER A 128 7.95 -17.69 1.97
C SER A 128 8.38 -17.30 3.38
N MET A 129 8.26 -16.02 3.73
CA MET A 129 8.59 -15.51 5.05
C MET A 129 7.32 -15.29 5.88
N PRO A 130 7.42 -15.30 7.22
CA PRO A 130 6.25 -15.03 8.06
C PRO A 130 5.79 -13.59 7.91
N ARG A 131 4.47 -13.39 8.03
CA ARG A 131 3.91 -12.04 7.99
C ARG A 131 4.35 -11.25 9.21
N PRO A 132 4.89 -10.03 9.05
CA PRO A 132 5.29 -9.21 10.19
C PRO A 132 4.08 -8.73 10.98
N ALA A 133 4.25 -8.56 12.31
CA ALA A 133 3.18 -8.08 13.18
C ALA A 133 2.72 -6.66 12.83
N SER A 134 3.58 -5.87 12.17
CA SER A 134 3.25 -4.50 11.74
C SER A 134 2.17 -4.45 10.66
N LEU A 135 1.95 -5.54 9.93
CA LEU A 135 0.95 -5.61 8.87
C LEU A 135 -0.27 -6.40 9.36
N ILE A 136 -1.39 -5.71 9.50
CA ILE A 136 -2.67 -6.34 9.82
C ILE A 136 -3.33 -6.71 8.50
N PRO A 137 -3.51 -8.00 8.19
CA PRO A 137 -4.04 -8.41 6.90
C PRO A 137 -5.56 -8.28 6.84
N SER A 138 -6.08 -8.05 5.64
CA SER A 138 -7.49 -8.27 5.36
C SER A 138 -7.68 -9.68 4.82
N PRO A 139 -8.92 -10.18 4.77
CA PRO A 139 -9.20 -11.47 4.12
C PRO A 139 -8.77 -11.49 2.64
N ASN A 140 -8.68 -10.31 2.02
CA ASN A 140 -8.32 -10.18 0.61
C ASN A 140 -6.86 -10.51 0.32
N LEU A 141 -5.98 -10.38 1.31
CA LEU A 141 -4.54 -10.60 1.11
C LEU A 141 -4.25 -12.08 0.82
N GLU A 142 -4.75 -12.97 1.65
CA GLU A 142 -4.56 -14.40 1.46
C GLU A 142 -5.21 -14.87 0.16
N ALA A 143 -6.41 -14.38 -0.12
CA ALA A 143 -7.10 -14.69 -1.36
C ALA A 143 -6.29 -14.26 -2.58
N ARG A 144 -5.59 -13.12 -2.47
CA ARG A 144 -4.70 -12.64 -3.54
C ARG A 144 -3.55 -13.61 -3.80
N TRP A 145 -2.90 -14.11 -2.72
CA TRP A 145 -1.80 -15.07 -2.87
C TRP A 145 -2.27 -16.37 -3.51
N MET A 146 -3.40 -16.88 -3.06
CA MET A 146 -3.95 -18.14 -3.59
C MET A 146 -4.38 -18.00 -5.05
N LYS A 147 -4.97 -16.89 -5.42
CA LYS A 147 -5.38 -16.62 -6.80
C LYS A 147 -4.19 -16.62 -7.76
N THR A 148 -3.04 -16.11 -7.31
CA THR A 148 -1.85 -16.00 -8.15
C THR A 148 -1.17 -17.35 -8.32
N VAL A 149 -1.30 -18.25 -7.35
CA VAL A 149 -0.70 -19.59 -7.36
C VAL A 149 -1.50 -20.57 -8.20
N ALA A 150 -2.81 -20.37 -8.31
CA ALA A 150 -3.74 -21.26 -9.02
C ALA A 150 -3.48 -21.32 -10.57
#